data_e741ea45e37d2e8b2eda08bd4da74d5f
#
_entry.id   e741ea45e37d2e8b2eda08bd4da74d5f
#
_cell.length_a   1.000
_cell.length_b   1.000
_cell.length_c   1.000
_cell.angle_alpha   90.00
_cell.angle_beta   90.00
_cell.angle_gamma   90.00
#
_symmetry.space_group_name_H-M   'P 1'
#
loop_
_entity.id
_entity.type
_entity.pdbx_description
1 polymer ?
#
loop_
_entity_poly.entity_id
_entity_poly.type
_entity_poly.pdbx_seq_one_letter_code
_entity_poly.pdbx_strand_id
1 'polypeptide(L)'
;AIRLAKETEEYDYLAKICKRCSLYYQKYGNFDEALEMERKAYASQLMLNDGKSDSSVILSSALGMFGVMSLLLGLLWKKNRHALSQLDLFKEEILKKDVESDKLILQCNHLEEKYQSLQLHIYESSPVVSKVRQFKERNVLSSKIPSFSEKDWTELLRLQENVYGLVSKLKEIGPKLTEEDLRVCAFLREGVQPACFADLMKLTTETLTRRISRIKTEKLMLANSKESLEDIVKSLGDLSFCARN
;
A
#
# COMPACT_ATOMS: atom_id res chain seq x y z
N ALA A 1 -51.00 -12.00 -23.16
CA ALA A 1 -51.41 -13.41 -23.09
C ALA A 1 -52.29 -13.69 -21.85
N ILE A 2 -51.80 -13.37 -20.63
CA ILE A 2 -52.55 -13.59 -19.35
C ILE A 2 -53.87 -12.84 -19.33
N ARG A 3 -53.92 -11.59 -19.83
CA ARG A 3 -55.12 -10.76 -19.88
C ARG A 3 -56.19 -11.38 -20.85
N LEU A 4 -55.74 -11.84 -22.02
CA LEU A 4 -56.60 -12.50 -23.00
C LEU A 4 -57.18 -13.82 -22.50
N ALA A 5 -56.33 -14.65 -21.83
CA ALA A 5 -56.79 -15.92 -21.26
C ALA A 5 -57.84 -15.73 -20.14
N LYS A 6 -57.73 -14.64 -19.38
CA LYS A 6 -58.65 -14.29 -18.30
C LYS A 6 -60.00 -13.78 -18.87
N GLU A 7 -59.96 -13.06 -20.02
CA GLU A 7 -61.18 -12.54 -20.72
C GLU A 7 -61.96 -13.65 -21.40
N THR A 8 -61.30 -14.75 -21.79
CA THR A 8 -61.97 -15.91 -22.49
C THR A 8 -62.34 -17.02 -21.51
N GLU A 9 -62.19 -16.84 -20.19
CA GLU A 9 -62.45 -17.85 -19.14
C GLU A 9 -61.71 -19.19 -19.36
N GLU A 10 -60.66 -19.20 -20.16
CA GLU A 10 -59.82 -20.38 -20.39
C GLU A 10 -58.81 -20.59 -19.29
N TYR A 11 -59.25 -21.02 -18.12
CA TYR A 11 -58.44 -21.20 -16.92
C TYR A 11 -57.30 -22.22 -17.09
N ASP A 12 -57.45 -23.25 -17.93
CA ASP A 12 -56.38 -24.21 -18.23
C ASP A 12 -55.20 -23.54 -18.96
N TYR A 13 -55.53 -22.65 -19.90
CA TYR A 13 -54.52 -21.90 -20.65
C TYR A 13 -53.82 -20.87 -19.78
N LEU A 14 -54.56 -20.22 -18.89
CA LEU A 14 -54.02 -19.27 -17.92
C LEU A 14 -53.04 -19.94 -16.96
N ALA A 15 -53.39 -21.12 -16.42
CA ALA A 15 -52.52 -21.90 -15.54
C ALA A 15 -51.20 -22.29 -16.22
N LYS A 16 -51.25 -22.73 -17.47
CA LYS A 16 -50.05 -23.08 -18.27
C LYS A 16 -49.13 -21.88 -18.49
N ILE A 17 -49.69 -20.71 -18.84
CA ILE A 17 -48.93 -19.46 -19.03
C ILE A 17 -48.29 -19.03 -17.74
N CYS A 18 -49.02 -18.96 -16.63
CA CYS A 18 -48.48 -18.57 -15.34
C CYS A 18 -47.35 -19.49 -14.88
N LYS A 19 -47.47 -20.79 -15.08
CA LYS A 19 -46.41 -21.76 -14.76
C LYS A 19 -45.14 -21.54 -15.60
N ARG A 20 -45.24 -21.21 -16.87
CA ARG A 20 -44.09 -20.87 -17.72
C ARG A 20 -43.42 -19.55 -17.28
N CYS A 21 -44.23 -18.55 -16.93
CA CYS A 21 -43.71 -17.28 -16.42
C CYS A 21 -42.97 -17.47 -15.09
N SER A 22 -43.51 -18.29 -14.18
CA SER A 22 -42.82 -18.62 -12.92
C SER A 22 -41.43 -19.20 -13.17
N LEU A 23 -41.30 -20.20 -14.05
CA LEU A 23 -40.00 -20.79 -14.40
C LEU A 23 -39.03 -19.76 -15.02
N TYR A 24 -39.56 -18.84 -15.82
CA TYR A 24 -38.77 -17.77 -16.41
C TYR A 24 -38.22 -16.83 -15.32
N TYR A 25 -39.06 -16.36 -14.41
CA TYR A 25 -38.65 -15.48 -13.31
C TYR A 25 -37.67 -16.18 -12.35
N GLN A 26 -37.84 -17.47 -12.03
CA GLN A 26 -36.88 -18.25 -11.26
C GLN A 26 -35.51 -18.29 -11.92
N LYS A 27 -35.43 -18.45 -13.24
CA LYS A 27 -34.19 -18.47 -14.00
C LYS A 27 -33.41 -17.15 -13.93
N TYR A 28 -34.12 -16.03 -13.78
CA TYR A 28 -33.50 -14.67 -13.69
C TYR A 28 -33.40 -14.15 -12.26
N GLY A 29 -33.66 -14.97 -11.25
CA GLY A 29 -33.50 -14.62 -9.85
C GLY A 29 -34.60 -13.75 -9.24
N ASN A 30 -35.70 -13.51 -9.97
CA ASN A 30 -36.83 -12.72 -9.49
C ASN A 30 -37.84 -13.64 -8.77
N PHE A 31 -37.52 -14.02 -7.54
CA PHE A 31 -38.27 -15.05 -6.80
C PHE A 31 -39.64 -14.58 -6.35
N ASP A 32 -39.83 -13.28 -6.08
CA ASP A 32 -41.11 -12.73 -5.67
C ASP A 32 -42.15 -12.80 -6.82
N GLU A 33 -41.76 -12.40 -8.01
CA GLU A 33 -42.60 -12.51 -9.22
C GLU A 33 -42.85 -13.97 -9.60
N ALA A 34 -41.86 -14.85 -9.41
CA ALA A 34 -42.05 -16.28 -9.64
C ALA A 34 -43.11 -16.86 -8.71
N LEU A 35 -43.07 -16.51 -7.42
CA LEU A 35 -44.04 -16.95 -6.43
C LEU A 35 -45.46 -16.41 -6.72
N GLU A 36 -45.58 -15.16 -7.17
CA GLU A 36 -46.84 -14.57 -7.56
C GLU A 36 -47.45 -15.30 -8.78
N MET A 37 -46.63 -15.64 -9.75
CA MET A 37 -47.07 -16.40 -10.94
C MET A 37 -47.50 -17.83 -10.58
N GLU A 38 -46.82 -18.50 -9.66
CA GLU A 38 -47.24 -19.81 -9.15
C GLU A 38 -48.56 -19.73 -8.41
N ARG A 39 -48.78 -18.72 -7.58
CA ARG A 39 -50.10 -18.50 -6.93
C ARG A 39 -51.22 -18.31 -7.93
N LYS A 40 -50.98 -17.53 -9.00
CA LYS A 40 -51.97 -17.32 -10.09
C LYS A 40 -52.23 -18.62 -10.85
N ALA A 41 -51.23 -19.43 -11.15
CA ALA A 41 -51.38 -20.74 -11.78
C ALA A 41 -52.23 -21.67 -10.93
N TYR A 42 -51.94 -21.71 -9.62
CA TYR A 42 -52.67 -22.57 -8.68
C TYR A 42 -54.15 -22.12 -8.51
N ALA A 43 -54.41 -20.81 -8.41
CA ALA A 43 -55.75 -20.28 -8.34
C ALA A 43 -56.57 -20.62 -9.61
N SER A 44 -55.96 -20.58 -10.79
CA SER A 44 -56.59 -20.95 -12.05
C SER A 44 -56.91 -22.44 -12.13
N GLN A 45 -56.05 -23.31 -11.58
CA GLN A 45 -56.31 -24.73 -11.45
C GLN A 45 -57.43 -25.08 -10.47
N LEU A 46 -57.54 -24.34 -9.38
CA LEU A 46 -58.63 -24.49 -8.42
C LEU A 46 -60.00 -24.18 -9.08
N MET A 47 -60.08 -23.11 -9.86
CA MET A 47 -61.30 -22.76 -10.60
C MET A 47 -61.71 -23.81 -11.65
N LEU A 48 -60.75 -24.52 -12.26
CA LEU A 48 -61.02 -25.65 -13.17
C LEU A 48 -61.58 -26.87 -12.44
N ASN A 49 -61.15 -27.11 -11.18
CA ASN A 49 -61.53 -28.30 -10.42
C ASN A 49 -62.85 -28.14 -9.64
N ASP A 50 -63.33 -26.92 -9.44
CA ASP A 50 -64.62 -26.68 -8.73
C ASP A 50 -65.84 -27.31 -9.43
N GLY A 51 -65.70 -27.83 -10.68
CA GLY A 51 -66.71 -28.59 -11.39
C GLY A 51 -66.63 -30.12 -11.19
N LYS A 52 -65.65 -30.67 -10.53
CA LYS A 52 -65.54 -32.13 -10.26
C LYS A 52 -65.00 -32.37 -8.83
N SER A 53 -65.95 -32.58 -7.97
CA SER A 53 -65.80 -33.02 -6.58
C SER A 53 -64.74 -34.08 -6.34
N ASP A 54 -63.74 -33.73 -5.52
CA ASP A 54 -63.20 -34.58 -4.45
C ASP A 54 -62.27 -33.72 -3.56
N SER A 55 -62.88 -33.04 -2.60
CA SER A 55 -62.23 -32.17 -1.60
C SER A 55 -61.17 -32.91 -0.76
N SER A 56 -61.23 -34.23 -0.69
CA SER A 56 -60.25 -35.04 0.06
C SER A 56 -58.88 -35.15 -0.64
N VAL A 57 -58.88 -35.22 -1.99
CA VAL A 57 -57.63 -35.33 -2.79
C VAL A 57 -56.87 -34.00 -2.82
N ILE A 58 -57.61 -32.89 -2.85
CA ILE A 58 -57.01 -31.53 -2.81
C ILE A 58 -56.37 -31.26 -1.48
N LEU A 59 -57.00 -31.65 -0.38
CA LEU A 59 -56.47 -31.45 0.96
C LEU A 59 -55.20 -32.27 1.23
N SER A 60 -55.12 -33.51 0.75
CA SER A 60 -53.94 -34.39 0.91
C SER A 60 -52.76 -33.92 0.04
N SER A 61 -52.99 -33.42 -1.17
CA SER A 61 -51.95 -32.88 -2.01
C SER A 61 -51.37 -31.54 -1.48
N ALA A 62 -52.22 -30.68 -0.92
CA ALA A 62 -51.77 -29.44 -0.27
C ALA A 62 -50.91 -29.71 1.00
N LEU A 63 -51.32 -30.66 1.84
CA LEU A 63 -50.54 -31.07 3.02
C LEU A 63 -49.19 -31.69 2.64
N GLY A 64 -49.15 -32.49 1.57
CA GLY A 64 -47.89 -33.05 1.04
C GLY A 64 -46.90 -31.97 0.56
N MET A 65 -47.38 -30.96 -0.16
CA MET A 65 -46.55 -29.85 -0.63
C MET A 65 -46.03 -28.97 0.52
N PHE A 66 -46.84 -28.70 1.54
CA PHE A 66 -46.43 -27.97 2.73
C PHE A 66 -45.32 -28.74 3.50
N GLY A 67 -45.42 -30.06 3.57
CA GLY A 67 -44.39 -30.91 4.18
C GLY A 67 -43.05 -30.85 3.46
N VAL A 68 -43.08 -30.90 2.14
CA VAL A 68 -41.84 -30.82 1.31
C VAL A 68 -41.23 -29.41 1.38
N MET A 69 -42.05 -28.35 1.32
CA MET A 69 -41.58 -26.97 1.46
C MET A 69 -40.97 -26.68 2.83
N SER A 70 -41.54 -27.17 3.91
CA SER A 70 -40.96 -27.00 5.26
C SER A 70 -39.66 -27.74 5.42
N LEU A 71 -39.49 -28.94 4.84
CA LEU A 71 -38.24 -29.66 4.80
C LEU A 71 -37.14 -28.92 4.01
N LEU A 72 -37.48 -28.40 2.83
CA LEU A 72 -36.55 -27.63 2.02
C LEU A 72 -36.10 -26.33 2.72
N LEU A 73 -37.06 -25.62 3.33
CA LEU A 73 -36.74 -24.43 4.14
C LEU A 73 -35.85 -24.77 5.34
N GLY A 74 -36.08 -25.88 6.01
CA GLY A 74 -35.26 -26.36 7.11
C GLY A 74 -33.82 -26.70 6.66
N LEU A 75 -33.67 -27.36 5.51
CA LEU A 75 -32.34 -27.67 4.94
C LEU A 75 -31.59 -26.41 4.50
N LEU A 76 -32.29 -25.47 3.87
CA LEU A 76 -31.72 -24.17 3.48
C LEU A 76 -31.31 -23.36 4.72
N TRP A 77 -32.14 -23.33 5.75
CA TRP A 77 -31.82 -22.63 7.00
C TRP A 77 -30.61 -23.24 7.70
N LYS A 78 -30.53 -24.59 7.76
CA LYS A 78 -29.37 -25.31 8.31
C LYS A 78 -28.11 -25.01 7.54
N LYS A 79 -28.15 -25.01 6.18
CA LYS A 79 -27.01 -24.70 5.33
C LYS A 79 -26.57 -23.24 5.50
N ASN A 80 -27.52 -22.31 5.58
CA ASN A 80 -27.23 -20.88 5.77
C ASN A 80 -26.62 -20.61 7.15
N ARG A 81 -27.12 -21.27 8.20
CA ARG A 81 -26.56 -21.16 9.54
C ARG A 81 -25.13 -21.71 9.64
N HIS A 82 -24.85 -22.81 8.92
CA HIS A 82 -23.49 -23.35 8.85
C HIS A 82 -22.53 -22.40 8.09
N ALA A 83 -23.00 -21.81 6.98
CA ALA A 83 -22.22 -20.81 6.24
C ALA A 83 -21.93 -19.55 7.09
N LEU A 84 -22.89 -19.07 7.85
CA LEU A 84 -22.71 -17.94 8.77
C LEU A 84 -21.67 -18.25 9.85
N SER A 85 -21.73 -19.44 10.47
CA SER A 85 -20.73 -19.82 11.48
C SER A 85 -19.31 -19.93 10.92
N GLN A 86 -19.16 -20.41 9.67
CA GLN A 86 -17.86 -20.41 8.98
C GLN A 86 -17.35 -18.99 8.71
N LEU A 87 -18.25 -18.09 8.32
CA LEU A 87 -17.92 -16.69 8.05
C LEU A 87 -17.44 -15.97 9.31
N ASP A 88 -18.02 -16.26 10.46
CA ASP A 88 -17.58 -15.73 11.74
C ASP A 88 -16.19 -16.26 12.15
N LEU A 89 -15.90 -17.55 11.91
CA LEU A 89 -14.57 -18.12 12.13
C LEU A 89 -13.50 -17.47 11.23
N PHE A 90 -13.82 -17.25 9.94
CA PHE A 90 -12.91 -16.56 9.02
C PHE A 90 -12.67 -15.10 9.44
N LYS A 91 -13.70 -14.39 9.89
CA LYS A 91 -13.54 -13.04 10.42
C LYS A 91 -12.59 -13.00 11.62
N GLU A 92 -12.75 -13.94 12.54
CA GLU A 92 -11.89 -14.02 13.72
C GLU A 92 -10.42 -14.34 13.32
N GLU A 93 -10.22 -15.21 12.33
CA GLU A 93 -8.88 -15.53 11.83
C GLU A 93 -8.22 -14.34 11.12
N ILE A 94 -8.98 -13.57 10.31
CA ILE A 94 -8.50 -12.33 9.68
C ILE A 94 -8.09 -11.32 10.76
N LEU A 95 -8.94 -11.11 11.76
CA LEU A 95 -8.66 -10.17 12.84
C LEU A 95 -7.38 -10.54 13.61
N LYS A 96 -7.15 -11.83 13.85
CA LYS A 96 -5.91 -12.31 14.48
C LYS A 96 -4.67 -12.03 13.62
N LYS A 97 -4.78 -12.26 12.30
CA LYS A 97 -3.68 -11.98 11.36
C LYS A 97 -3.38 -10.48 11.24
N ASP A 98 -4.40 -9.64 11.25
CA ASP A 98 -4.22 -8.18 11.25
C ASP A 98 -3.46 -7.71 12.49
N VAL A 99 -3.84 -8.18 13.69
CA VAL A 99 -3.14 -7.86 14.94
C VAL A 99 -1.68 -8.37 14.93
N GLU A 100 -1.43 -9.55 14.37
CA GLU A 100 -0.07 -10.09 14.24
C GLU A 100 0.76 -9.28 13.24
N SER A 101 0.15 -8.86 12.13
CA SER A 101 0.77 -7.98 11.14
C SER A 101 1.17 -6.64 11.74
N ASP A 102 0.28 -6.00 12.49
CA ASP A 102 0.55 -4.73 13.17
C ASP A 102 1.71 -4.86 14.18
N LYS A 103 1.75 -5.98 14.91
CA LYS A 103 2.85 -6.27 15.83
C LYS A 103 4.19 -6.43 15.11
N LEU A 104 4.19 -7.11 13.96
CA LEU A 104 5.39 -7.26 13.13
C LEU A 104 5.86 -5.91 12.57
N ILE A 105 4.96 -5.06 12.11
CA ILE A 105 5.27 -3.71 11.64
C ILE A 105 5.93 -2.89 12.76
N LEU A 106 5.38 -2.93 13.98
CA LEU A 106 5.97 -2.24 15.13
C LEU A 106 7.37 -2.77 15.46
N GLN A 107 7.59 -4.08 15.38
CA GLN A 107 8.91 -4.67 15.59
C GLN A 107 9.90 -4.26 14.51
N CYS A 108 9.49 -4.24 13.24
CA CYS A 108 10.32 -3.77 12.13
C CYS A 108 10.73 -2.31 12.33
N ASN A 109 9.80 -1.42 12.65
CA ASN A 109 10.09 -0.01 12.90
C ASN A 109 11.08 0.18 14.06
N HIS A 110 10.88 -0.56 15.15
CA HIS A 110 11.81 -0.51 16.29
C HIS A 110 13.22 -1.01 15.97
N LEU A 111 13.32 -2.07 15.15
CA LEU A 111 14.61 -2.57 14.67
C LEU A 111 15.28 -1.56 13.74
N GLU A 112 14.53 -0.90 12.89
CA GLU A 112 15.02 0.13 11.99
C GLU A 112 15.55 1.34 12.76
N GLU A 113 14.85 1.82 13.78
CA GLU A 113 15.33 2.88 14.68
C GLU A 113 16.62 2.50 15.38
N LYS A 114 16.72 1.27 15.90
CA LYS A 114 17.95 0.77 16.51
C LYS A 114 19.11 0.67 15.52
N TYR A 115 18.83 0.20 14.32
CA TYR A 115 19.83 0.10 13.26
C TYR A 115 20.37 1.48 12.89
N GLN A 116 19.50 2.46 12.70
CA GLN A 116 19.87 3.84 12.41
C GLN A 116 20.69 4.45 13.54
N SER A 117 20.30 4.25 14.79
CA SER A 117 21.05 4.76 15.95
C SER A 117 22.44 4.12 16.05
N LEU A 118 22.57 2.83 15.76
CA LEU A 118 23.85 2.13 15.73
C LEU A 118 24.74 2.63 14.59
N GLN A 119 24.19 2.83 13.40
CA GLN A 119 24.95 3.40 12.29
C GLN A 119 25.47 4.80 12.60
N LEU A 120 24.63 5.65 13.20
CA LEU A 120 25.04 6.98 13.62
C LEU A 120 26.16 6.92 14.67
N HIS A 121 26.05 6.03 15.64
CA HIS A 121 27.08 5.82 16.63
C HIS A 121 28.41 5.36 16.02
N ILE A 122 28.38 4.41 15.09
CA ILE A 122 29.60 3.97 14.35
C ILE A 122 30.17 5.14 13.56
N TYR A 123 29.34 5.95 12.92
CA TYR A 123 29.79 7.14 12.22
C TYR A 123 30.48 8.12 13.12
N GLU A 124 29.86 8.52 14.21
CA GLU A 124 30.39 9.51 15.15
C GLU A 124 31.66 9.05 15.87
N SER A 125 31.78 7.76 16.14
CA SER A 125 32.95 7.16 16.78
C SER A 125 34.12 6.90 15.83
N SER A 126 33.89 7.06 14.50
CA SER A 126 34.92 6.78 13.50
C SER A 126 36.09 7.75 13.58
N PRO A 127 37.35 7.22 13.53
CA PRO A 127 38.55 8.05 13.48
C PRO A 127 38.57 9.03 12.31
N VAL A 128 37.97 8.66 11.17
CA VAL A 128 37.91 9.50 9.97
C VAL A 128 37.00 10.71 10.20
N VAL A 129 35.83 10.52 10.81
CA VAL A 129 34.93 11.62 11.17
C VAL A 129 35.59 12.55 12.20
N SER A 130 36.34 12.00 13.16
CA SER A 130 37.12 12.79 14.09
C SER A 130 38.18 13.66 13.39
N LYS A 131 38.86 13.13 12.36
CA LYS A 131 39.75 13.93 11.51
C LYS A 131 39.02 15.06 10.78
N VAL A 132 37.82 14.77 10.21
CA VAL A 132 37.03 15.80 9.53
C VAL A 132 36.61 16.91 10.51
N ARG A 133 36.23 16.57 11.74
CA ARG A 133 35.92 17.56 12.77
C ARG A 133 37.16 18.45 13.10
N GLN A 134 38.37 17.92 13.07
CA GLN A 134 39.59 18.73 13.22
C GLN A 134 39.73 19.75 12.09
N PHE A 135 39.33 19.43 10.85
CA PHE A 135 39.30 20.42 9.76
C PHE A 135 38.25 21.50 9.99
N LYS A 136 37.11 21.18 10.59
CA LYS A 136 36.03 22.14 10.91
C LYS A 136 36.47 23.13 12.00
N GLU A 137 37.18 22.63 13.01
CA GLU A 137 37.69 23.44 14.14
C GLU A 137 38.96 24.20 13.80
N ARG A 138 39.56 23.91 12.65
CA ARG A 138 40.82 24.50 12.23
C ARG A 138 40.67 26.00 11.99
N ASN A 139 41.49 26.78 12.70
CA ASN A 139 41.70 28.15 12.30
C ASN A 139 42.61 28.18 11.05
N VAL A 140 42.19 28.91 9.99
CA VAL A 140 42.88 28.98 8.68
C VAL A 140 44.36 29.37 8.80
N LEU A 141 44.72 30.02 9.91
CA LEU A 141 46.10 30.42 10.22
C LEU A 141 46.99 29.31 10.87
N SER A 142 46.42 28.15 11.16
CA SER A 142 47.17 27.04 11.79
C SER A 142 48.02 26.31 10.76
N SER A 143 49.34 26.18 11.02
CA SER A 143 50.32 25.63 10.09
C SER A 143 50.28 24.11 9.87
N LYS A 144 49.59 23.35 10.72
CA LYS A 144 49.48 21.89 10.59
C LYS A 144 48.18 21.46 9.92
N ILE A 145 48.30 20.93 8.71
CA ILE A 145 47.20 20.30 8.01
C ILE A 145 47.07 18.86 8.53
N PRO A 146 45.92 18.41 9.05
CA PRO A 146 45.72 17.01 9.38
C PRO A 146 45.94 16.13 8.14
N SER A 147 46.68 15.04 8.29
CA SER A 147 46.87 14.12 7.16
C SER A 147 45.59 13.37 6.85
N PHE A 148 45.17 13.39 5.58
CA PHE A 148 44.00 12.71 5.09
C PHE A 148 44.39 11.88 3.86
N SER A 149 44.33 10.56 4.01
CA SER A 149 44.80 9.61 3.00
C SER A 149 43.62 9.22 2.04
N GLU A 150 43.95 8.55 0.93
CA GLU A 150 42.95 7.98 0.04
C GLU A 150 42.03 6.96 0.75
N LYS A 151 42.58 6.24 1.73
CA LYS A 151 41.79 5.34 2.59
C LYS A 151 40.78 6.11 3.45
N ASP A 152 41.17 7.26 3.97
CA ASP A 152 40.27 8.13 4.75
C ASP A 152 39.12 8.65 3.87
N TRP A 153 39.37 9.01 2.61
CA TRP A 153 38.35 9.43 1.65
C TRP A 153 37.34 8.32 1.37
N THR A 154 37.84 7.13 1.04
CA THR A 154 36.97 5.96 0.78
C THR A 154 36.12 5.63 1.99
N GLU A 155 36.70 5.65 3.17
CA GLU A 155 35.98 5.34 4.41
C GLU A 155 34.94 6.42 4.76
N LEU A 156 35.28 7.71 4.58
CA LEU A 156 34.35 8.80 4.82
C LEU A 156 33.10 8.68 3.89
N LEU A 157 33.35 8.49 2.59
CA LEU A 157 32.26 8.34 1.62
C LEU A 157 31.41 7.10 1.92
N ARG A 158 32.03 5.97 2.31
CA ARG A 158 31.33 4.75 2.71
C ARG A 158 30.46 4.97 3.95
N LEU A 159 30.98 5.65 4.96
CA LEU A 159 30.25 5.95 6.19
C LEU A 159 29.07 6.90 5.93
N GLN A 160 29.26 7.94 5.13
CA GLN A 160 28.20 8.86 4.76
C GLN A 160 27.15 8.21 3.86
N GLU A 161 27.56 7.26 3.02
CA GLU A 161 26.60 6.46 2.25
C GLU A 161 25.75 5.59 3.18
N ASN A 162 26.38 4.87 4.10
CA ASN A 162 25.66 3.96 5.00
C ASN A 162 24.65 4.67 5.91
N VAL A 163 25.01 5.86 6.42
CA VAL A 163 24.14 6.60 7.35
C VAL A 163 23.10 7.44 6.65
N TYR A 164 23.47 8.07 5.53
CA TYR A 164 22.66 9.12 4.91
C TYR A 164 22.25 8.81 3.47
N GLY A 165 22.83 7.77 2.85
CA GLY A 165 22.66 7.50 1.43
C GLY A 165 23.18 8.63 0.53
N LEU A 166 24.20 9.38 1.02
CA LEU A 166 24.62 10.65 0.41
C LEU A 166 25.12 10.47 -1.02
N VAL A 167 25.97 9.47 -1.24
CA VAL A 167 26.61 9.25 -2.56
C VAL A 167 25.56 8.81 -3.58
N SER A 168 24.65 7.93 -3.20
CA SER A 168 23.56 7.45 -4.06
C SER A 168 22.62 8.59 -4.43
N LYS A 169 22.15 9.37 -3.46
CA LYS A 169 21.27 10.52 -3.68
C LYS A 169 21.93 11.60 -4.56
N LEU A 170 23.20 11.92 -4.32
CA LEU A 170 23.94 12.88 -5.13
C LEU A 170 24.11 12.40 -6.57
N LYS A 171 24.39 11.11 -6.79
CA LYS A 171 24.52 10.53 -8.13
C LYS A 171 23.19 10.43 -8.89
N GLU A 172 22.10 10.24 -8.16
CA GLU A 172 20.75 10.25 -8.74
C GLU A 172 20.38 11.64 -9.29
N ILE A 173 20.67 12.71 -8.53
CA ILE A 173 20.40 14.10 -8.95
C ILE A 173 21.41 14.54 -10.01
N GLY A 174 22.69 14.19 -9.84
CA GLY A 174 23.80 14.61 -10.67
C GLY A 174 24.67 13.45 -11.17
N PRO A 175 24.23 12.69 -12.19
CA PRO A 175 24.98 11.51 -12.67
C PRO A 175 26.38 11.83 -13.24
N LYS A 176 26.68 13.11 -13.49
CA LYS A 176 28.00 13.59 -13.98
C LYS A 176 28.96 13.98 -12.86
N LEU A 177 28.61 13.74 -11.57
CA LEU A 177 29.51 14.00 -10.46
C LEU A 177 30.71 13.07 -10.51
N THR A 178 31.90 13.66 -10.36
CA THR A 178 33.16 12.92 -10.24
C THR A 178 33.41 12.54 -8.78
N GLU A 179 34.33 11.60 -8.53
CA GLU A 179 34.72 11.23 -7.17
C GLU A 179 35.22 12.42 -6.36
N GLU A 180 35.99 13.32 -6.99
CA GLU A 180 36.45 14.54 -6.33
C GLU A 180 35.31 15.51 -5.98
N ASP A 181 34.22 15.54 -6.77
CA ASP A 181 33.05 16.33 -6.44
C ASP A 181 32.30 15.75 -5.23
N LEU A 182 32.24 14.42 -5.14
CA LEU A 182 31.69 13.72 -3.98
C LEU A 182 32.50 13.98 -2.72
N ARG A 183 33.84 14.02 -2.82
CA ARG A 183 34.73 14.40 -1.71
C ARG A 183 34.43 15.82 -1.21
N VAL A 184 34.26 16.76 -2.14
CA VAL A 184 33.85 18.14 -1.80
C VAL A 184 32.50 18.16 -1.09
N CYS A 185 31.51 17.47 -1.63
CA CYS A 185 30.18 17.37 -1.00
C CYS A 185 30.25 16.72 0.39
N ALA A 186 31.09 15.70 0.57
CA ALA A 186 31.28 15.02 1.84
C ALA A 186 31.80 15.96 2.96
N PHE A 187 32.75 16.83 2.64
CA PHE A 187 33.26 17.81 3.59
C PHE A 187 32.25 18.95 3.86
N LEU A 188 31.57 19.43 2.82
CA LEU A 188 30.51 20.45 2.97
C LEU A 188 29.39 19.95 3.87
N ARG A 189 29.04 18.66 3.75
CA ARG A 189 28.02 18.06 4.62
C ARG A 189 28.36 18.16 6.09
N GLU A 190 29.64 17.98 6.43
CA GLU A 190 30.13 18.12 7.81
C GLU A 190 30.26 19.60 8.26
N GLY A 191 29.96 20.53 7.36
CA GLY A 191 30.07 21.97 7.63
C GLY A 191 31.50 22.45 7.70
N VAL A 192 32.40 21.78 6.97
CA VAL A 192 33.80 22.23 6.86
C VAL A 192 33.90 23.35 5.83
N GLN A 193 34.41 24.50 6.21
CA GLN A 193 34.54 25.64 5.29
C GLN A 193 35.56 25.35 4.17
N PRO A 194 35.27 25.77 2.91
CA PRO A 194 36.15 25.52 1.77
C PRO A 194 37.62 25.93 2.03
N ALA A 195 37.85 27.03 2.71
CA ALA A 195 39.20 27.50 3.04
C ALA A 195 39.97 26.51 3.92
N CYS A 196 39.29 25.66 4.71
CA CYS A 196 39.96 24.73 5.64
C CYS A 196 40.43 23.44 4.95
N PHE A 197 39.87 23.06 3.79
CA PHE A 197 40.23 21.84 3.09
C PHE A 197 40.68 22.02 1.64
N ALA A 198 40.83 23.28 1.17
CA ALA A 198 41.34 23.58 -0.18
C ALA A 198 42.72 22.95 -0.42
N ASP A 199 43.66 23.11 0.55
CA ASP A 199 44.98 22.54 0.48
C ASP A 199 44.97 21.01 0.39
N LEU A 200 44.04 20.36 1.07
CA LEU A 200 43.85 18.91 1.01
C LEU A 200 43.47 18.44 -0.40
N MET A 201 42.67 19.23 -1.08
CA MET A 201 42.27 19.00 -2.46
C MET A 201 43.32 19.47 -3.48
N LYS A 202 44.48 19.98 -3.01
CA LYS A 202 45.54 20.58 -3.84
C LYS A 202 45.01 21.72 -4.74
N LEU A 203 44.05 22.50 -4.22
CA LEU A 203 43.43 23.62 -4.88
C LEU A 203 43.59 24.89 -4.06
N THR A 204 43.52 26.04 -4.75
CA THR A 204 43.34 27.31 -4.05
C THR A 204 41.88 27.42 -3.57
N THR A 205 41.66 28.20 -2.50
CA THR A 205 40.28 28.44 -2.00
C THR A 205 39.38 29.00 -3.07
N GLU A 206 39.90 29.87 -3.95
CA GLU A 206 39.13 30.44 -5.07
C GLU A 206 38.70 29.37 -6.09
N THR A 207 39.66 28.48 -6.47
CA THR A 207 39.39 27.37 -7.39
C THR A 207 38.38 26.39 -6.83
N LEU A 208 38.49 26.11 -5.52
CA LEU A 208 37.54 25.24 -4.82
C LEU A 208 36.15 25.88 -4.76
N THR A 209 36.04 27.18 -4.49
CA THR A 209 34.77 27.92 -4.49
C THR A 209 34.12 27.91 -5.89
N ARG A 210 34.90 28.10 -6.95
CA ARG A 210 34.42 27.97 -8.33
C ARG A 210 33.93 26.53 -8.62
N ARG A 211 34.64 25.53 -8.12
CA ARG A 211 34.23 24.12 -8.26
C ARG A 211 32.92 23.85 -7.55
N ILE A 212 32.74 24.34 -6.32
CA ILE A 212 31.49 24.24 -5.56
C ILE A 212 30.31 24.86 -6.34
N SER A 213 30.53 26.05 -6.92
CA SER A 213 29.53 26.69 -7.77
C SER A 213 29.17 25.83 -8.98
N ARG A 214 30.16 25.27 -9.69
CA ARG A 214 29.93 24.40 -10.84
C ARG A 214 29.22 23.09 -10.45
N ILE A 215 29.54 22.50 -9.33
CA ILE A 215 28.78 21.33 -8.81
C ILE A 215 27.33 21.68 -8.69
N LYS A 216 27.01 22.78 -8.05
CA LYS A 216 25.63 23.23 -7.84
C LYS A 216 24.90 23.53 -9.16
N THR A 217 25.51 24.37 -10.02
CA THR A 217 24.82 24.92 -11.19
C THR A 217 24.82 23.99 -12.40
N GLU A 218 25.97 23.35 -12.68
CA GLU A 218 26.16 22.56 -13.89
C GLU A 218 25.91 21.06 -13.70
N LYS A 219 26.28 20.52 -12.53
CA LYS A 219 26.20 19.06 -12.31
C LYS A 219 24.94 18.62 -11.63
N LEU A 220 24.49 19.38 -10.62
CA LEU A 220 23.21 19.16 -9.94
C LEU A 220 22.05 19.92 -10.60
N MET A 221 22.32 20.79 -11.58
CA MET A 221 21.31 21.61 -12.28
C MET A 221 20.45 22.48 -11.37
N LEU A 222 20.98 22.89 -10.22
CA LEU A 222 20.28 23.67 -9.19
C LEU A 222 20.61 25.17 -9.25
N ALA A 223 20.82 25.71 -10.45
CA ALA A 223 21.18 27.12 -10.66
C ALA A 223 20.14 28.10 -10.07
N ASN A 224 18.86 27.73 -10.07
CA ASN A 224 17.76 28.57 -9.57
C ASN A 224 17.50 28.44 -8.06
N SER A 225 18.17 27.53 -7.37
CA SER A 225 18.02 27.37 -5.91
C SER A 225 18.74 28.51 -5.20
N LYS A 226 18.04 29.14 -4.24
CA LYS A 226 18.62 30.17 -3.35
C LYS A 226 19.52 29.55 -2.27
N GLU A 227 19.41 28.25 -2.02
CA GLU A 227 20.17 27.54 -1.00
C GLU A 227 21.64 27.37 -1.42
N SER A 228 22.56 27.35 -0.46
CA SER A 228 23.95 27.01 -0.72
C SER A 228 24.11 25.52 -1.06
N LEU A 229 25.21 25.12 -1.73
CA LEU A 229 25.48 23.69 -1.94
C LEU A 229 25.61 22.96 -0.60
N GLU A 230 26.13 23.61 0.42
CA GLU A 230 26.24 23.06 1.77
C GLU A 230 24.84 22.73 2.36
N ASP A 231 23.88 23.65 2.25
CA ASP A 231 22.52 23.44 2.75
C ASP A 231 21.83 22.31 1.99
N ILE A 232 21.99 22.27 0.67
CA ILE A 232 21.44 21.20 -0.18
C ILE A 232 22.01 19.84 0.24
N VAL A 233 23.33 19.74 0.41
CA VAL A 233 23.98 18.48 0.78
C VAL A 233 23.61 18.04 2.20
N LYS A 234 23.41 18.97 3.12
CA LYS A 234 22.92 18.69 4.47
C LYS A 234 21.48 18.18 4.43
N SER A 235 20.60 18.84 3.68
CA SER A 235 19.17 18.44 3.58
C SER A 235 19.00 17.07 2.94
N LEU A 236 19.83 16.72 1.94
CA LEU A 236 19.83 15.39 1.34
C LEU A 236 20.19 14.27 2.31
N GLY A 237 20.99 14.61 3.34
CA GLY A 237 21.44 13.66 4.37
C GLY A 237 20.54 13.58 5.60
N ASP A 238 19.50 14.39 5.71
CA ASP A 238 18.59 14.31 6.85
C ASP A 238 17.77 13.01 6.81
N LEU A 239 17.84 12.24 7.90
CA LEU A 239 17.13 10.96 8.08
C LEU A 239 15.61 11.08 7.93
N SER A 240 15.09 12.31 8.10
CA SER A 240 13.65 12.63 7.93
C SER A 240 13.16 12.56 6.48
N PHE A 241 14.05 12.54 5.48
CA PHE A 241 13.68 12.50 4.07
C PHE A 241 13.36 11.08 3.58
N CYS A 242 13.90 10.05 4.23
CA CYS A 242 13.63 8.65 3.88
C CYS A 242 12.23 8.17 4.31
N ALA A 243 11.56 8.88 5.22
CA ALA A 243 10.25 8.49 5.76
C ALA A 243 9.04 9.02 4.97
N ARG A 244 9.24 9.69 3.82
CA ARG A 244 8.15 10.35 3.05
C ARG A 244 7.93 9.82 1.63
N ASN A 245 8.58 8.70 1.25
CA ASN A 245 8.30 8.02 -0.03
C ASN A 245 7.86 6.56 0.26
#